data_e6996944e659d2eddd1d3898b6d68ae3
#
_entry.id   e6996944e659d2eddd1d3898b6d68ae3
#
_cell.length_a   1.000
_cell.length_b   1.000
_cell.length_c   1.000
_cell.angle_alpha   90.00
_cell.angle_beta   90.00
_cell.angle_gamma   90.00
#
_symmetry.space_group_name_H-M   'P 1'
#
loop_
_entity.id
_entity.type
_entity.pdbx_description
1 polymer ?
#
loop_
_entity_poly.entity_id
_entity_poly.type
_entity_poly.pdbx_seq_one_letter_code
_entity_poly.pdbx_strand_id
1 'polypeptide(L)'
;MFFSVIIPLYNRPQEIDELLYSLTLQEYRNFEVIVVEDGSSLPAREIVERYQDRLEVYYYSKENEGQGFARNYGFERAKGDYFIVFDSDIIVPPAYFQMVMDGLARDRWDAFGGPDAAHPSFTPIQKAISYSMTSPFTTGGIRGNKKHVGVFHPRSFNMGLSRAVYDKTKGFKLARRSEDIEFSIRMLASGFSVGLIPEAFVYHKRRATFKQFFKQTNFFGKGRIDIYRLFPQELKPVHALPSVFTLGLLVLLLLNLSLCLFDGAWSFVYLLTFMGNAMLSLYTVLLLVHACFKTKSMVVGVLSVVAAYTQLIAYGTGFLGSYVKNVLLKK
;
A
#
# COMPACT_ATOMS: atom_id res chain seq x y z
N MET A 1 22.86 -12.36 11.84
CA MET A 1 21.68 -12.70 10.99
C MET A 1 22.04 -12.35 9.55
N PHE A 2 21.82 -13.23 8.60
CA PHE A 2 22.03 -12.96 7.18
C PHE A 2 20.68 -12.68 6.53
N PHE A 3 20.54 -11.54 5.84
CA PHE A 3 19.28 -11.17 5.17
C PHE A 3 19.34 -11.46 3.68
N SER A 4 18.20 -11.93 3.11
CA SER A 4 18.02 -11.94 1.66
C SER A 4 16.95 -10.91 1.30
N VAL A 5 17.33 -9.89 0.54
CA VAL A 5 16.42 -8.86 0.03
C VAL A 5 15.81 -9.30 -1.29
N ILE A 6 14.50 -9.46 -1.36
CA ILE A 6 13.78 -9.95 -2.53
C ILE A 6 13.02 -8.80 -3.19
N ILE A 7 13.33 -8.52 -4.45
CA ILE A 7 12.78 -7.40 -5.21
C ILE A 7 12.16 -7.90 -6.51
N PRO A 8 10.83 -7.96 -6.63
CA PRO A 8 10.16 -8.18 -7.92
C PRO A 8 10.26 -6.92 -8.77
N LEU A 9 10.59 -7.07 -10.03
CA LEU A 9 10.79 -5.96 -10.95
C LEU A 9 9.95 -6.14 -12.23
N TYR A 10 9.26 -5.07 -12.66
CA TYR A 10 8.52 -5.06 -13.91
C TYR A 10 8.46 -3.66 -14.51
N ASN A 11 9.17 -3.44 -15.63
CA ASN A 11 9.21 -2.17 -16.39
C ASN A 11 9.56 -0.93 -15.52
N ARG A 12 10.56 -1.04 -14.62
CA ARG A 12 10.98 0.03 -13.70
C ARG A 12 12.49 0.15 -13.57
N PRO A 13 13.22 0.38 -14.69
CA PRO A 13 14.68 0.45 -14.68
C PRO A 13 15.22 1.60 -13.82
N GLN A 14 14.53 2.74 -13.79
CA GLN A 14 14.96 3.91 -12.99
C GLN A 14 14.74 3.71 -11.49
N GLU A 15 13.60 3.15 -11.12
CA GLU A 15 13.27 2.90 -9.71
C GLU A 15 14.19 1.86 -9.09
N ILE A 16 14.56 0.79 -9.83
CA ILE A 16 15.49 -0.21 -9.31
C ILE A 16 16.90 0.37 -9.14
N ASP A 17 17.35 1.28 -9.99
CA ASP A 17 18.62 1.97 -9.85
C ASP A 17 18.68 2.76 -8.54
N GLU A 18 17.65 3.55 -8.23
CA GLU A 18 17.56 4.31 -6.97
C GLU A 18 17.50 3.41 -5.73
N LEU A 19 16.74 2.30 -5.81
CA LEU A 19 16.67 1.33 -4.72
C LEU A 19 18.04 0.68 -4.46
N LEU A 20 18.70 0.16 -5.50
CA LEU A 20 20.02 -0.46 -5.37
C LEU A 20 21.05 0.54 -4.85
N TYR A 21 21.02 1.78 -5.35
CA TYR A 21 21.88 2.83 -4.81
C TYR A 21 21.64 3.03 -3.30
N SER A 22 20.40 3.09 -2.84
CA SER A 22 20.09 3.22 -1.41
C SER A 22 20.55 2.02 -0.58
N LEU A 23 20.58 0.82 -1.16
CA LEU A 23 21.13 -0.37 -0.52
C LEU A 23 22.66 -0.34 -0.43
N THR A 24 23.36 0.35 -1.33
CA THR A 24 24.81 0.57 -1.18
C THR A 24 25.17 1.49 -0.02
N LEU A 25 24.21 2.24 0.52
CA LEU A 25 24.42 3.16 1.63
C LEU A 25 24.08 2.54 3.00
N GLN A 26 23.70 1.26 3.04
CA GLN A 26 23.34 0.62 4.31
C GLN A 26 24.57 0.49 5.23
N GLU A 27 24.37 0.77 6.51
CA GLU A 27 25.38 0.61 7.55
C GLU A 27 25.68 -0.87 7.84
N TYR A 28 24.66 -1.70 7.83
CA TYR A 28 24.77 -3.15 7.94
C TYR A 28 24.98 -3.78 6.56
N ARG A 29 25.97 -4.68 6.43
CA ARG A 29 26.43 -5.23 5.14
C ARG A 29 26.18 -6.71 4.94
N ASN A 30 25.73 -7.43 5.96
CA ASN A 30 25.55 -8.88 5.88
C ASN A 30 24.18 -9.24 5.26
N PHE A 31 24.02 -8.92 3.97
CA PHE A 31 22.84 -9.25 3.19
C PHE A 31 23.15 -9.47 1.72
N GLU A 32 22.35 -10.28 1.05
CA GLU A 32 22.29 -10.40 -0.41
C GLU A 32 21.04 -9.72 -0.98
N VAL A 33 21.06 -9.38 -2.26
CA VAL A 33 19.94 -8.80 -2.99
C VAL A 33 19.59 -9.70 -4.17
N ILE A 34 18.31 -10.07 -4.28
CA ILE A 34 17.78 -10.92 -5.34
C ILE A 34 16.73 -10.13 -6.11
N VAL A 35 17.10 -9.67 -7.30
CA VAL A 35 16.21 -8.96 -8.23
C VAL A 35 15.59 -9.97 -9.18
N VAL A 36 14.26 -10.04 -9.21
CA VAL A 36 13.51 -10.94 -10.10
C VAL A 36 12.73 -10.12 -11.11
N GLU A 37 13.20 -10.06 -12.33
CA GLU A 37 12.55 -9.40 -13.48
C GLU A 37 11.39 -10.28 -13.98
N ASP A 38 10.16 -9.80 -13.84
CA ASP A 38 8.92 -10.53 -14.14
C ASP A 38 8.43 -10.20 -15.56
N GLY A 39 9.23 -10.53 -16.59
CA GLY A 39 8.88 -10.40 -18.00
C GLY A 39 8.72 -8.97 -18.48
N SER A 40 9.62 -8.07 -18.11
CA SER A 40 9.63 -6.68 -18.55
C SER A 40 9.91 -6.52 -20.04
N SER A 41 9.24 -5.58 -20.69
CA SER A 41 9.60 -5.10 -22.02
C SER A 41 10.78 -4.10 -21.99
N LEU A 42 11.09 -3.55 -20.81
CA LEU A 42 12.24 -2.69 -20.53
C LEU A 42 13.07 -3.35 -19.42
N PRO A 43 13.92 -4.32 -19.74
CA PRO A 43 14.72 -5.05 -18.75
C PRO A 43 15.78 -4.14 -18.11
N ALA A 44 16.10 -4.42 -16.85
CA ALA A 44 17.06 -3.63 -16.09
C ALA A 44 18.34 -4.42 -15.74
N ARG A 45 18.66 -5.47 -16.49
CA ARG A 45 19.87 -6.31 -16.26
C ARG A 45 21.13 -5.47 -16.14
N GLU A 46 21.44 -4.64 -17.12
CA GLU A 46 22.65 -3.82 -17.16
C GLU A 46 22.73 -2.84 -15.99
N ILE A 47 21.57 -2.38 -15.49
CA ILE A 47 21.49 -1.51 -14.32
C ILE A 47 21.88 -2.31 -13.06
N VAL A 48 21.30 -3.50 -12.88
CA VAL A 48 21.59 -4.34 -11.71
C VAL A 48 23.04 -4.77 -11.69
N GLU A 49 23.61 -5.18 -12.83
CA GLU A 49 25.00 -5.65 -12.96
C GLU A 49 26.03 -4.57 -12.56
N ARG A 50 25.73 -3.28 -12.73
CA ARG A 50 26.59 -2.17 -12.27
C ARG A 50 26.78 -2.10 -10.76
N TYR A 51 25.99 -2.81 -9.98
CA TYR A 51 26.09 -2.82 -8.53
C TYR A 51 26.82 -4.03 -7.96
N GLN A 52 27.26 -5.00 -8.78
CA GLN A 52 27.88 -6.26 -8.34
C GLN A 52 29.21 -6.08 -7.61
N ASP A 53 29.92 -4.99 -7.85
CA ASP A 53 31.16 -4.62 -7.14
C ASP A 53 30.91 -4.01 -5.74
N ARG A 54 29.67 -3.61 -5.44
CA ARG A 54 29.27 -2.92 -4.20
C ARG A 54 28.25 -3.67 -3.36
N LEU A 55 27.49 -4.57 -3.98
CA LEU A 55 26.44 -5.39 -3.37
C LEU A 55 26.58 -6.84 -3.81
N GLU A 56 26.32 -7.78 -2.92
CA GLU A 56 26.06 -9.17 -3.29
C GLU A 56 24.68 -9.23 -3.96
N VAL A 57 24.60 -8.88 -5.26
CA VAL A 57 23.35 -8.77 -6.01
C VAL A 57 23.27 -9.81 -7.12
N TYR A 58 22.11 -10.47 -7.19
CA TYR A 58 21.76 -11.47 -8.19
C TYR A 58 20.57 -11.00 -9.01
N TYR A 59 20.66 -11.15 -10.33
CA TYR A 59 19.58 -10.84 -11.25
C TYR A 59 19.05 -12.10 -11.90
N TYR A 60 17.74 -12.29 -11.82
CA TYR A 60 17.01 -13.35 -12.50
C TYR A 60 15.89 -12.79 -13.35
N SER A 61 15.63 -13.41 -14.51
CA SER A 61 14.53 -13.05 -15.40
C SER A 61 13.63 -14.26 -15.62
N LYS A 62 12.31 -14.03 -15.62
CA LYS A 62 11.29 -15.04 -15.87
C LYS A 62 10.14 -14.46 -16.67
N GLU A 63 9.26 -15.30 -17.20
CA GLU A 63 7.99 -14.86 -17.80
C GLU A 63 7.09 -14.15 -16.80
N ASN A 64 6.26 -13.21 -17.28
CA ASN A 64 5.38 -12.42 -16.43
C ASN A 64 4.23 -13.25 -15.84
N GLU A 65 4.36 -13.61 -14.58
CA GLU A 65 3.33 -14.29 -13.80
C GLU A 65 2.76 -13.44 -12.67
N GLY A 66 3.36 -12.28 -12.40
CA GLY A 66 2.94 -11.35 -11.36
C GLY A 66 3.87 -11.34 -10.15
N GLN A 67 3.81 -10.22 -9.44
CA GLN A 67 4.74 -9.87 -8.37
C GLN A 67 4.81 -10.88 -7.21
N GLY A 68 3.70 -11.54 -6.88
CA GLY A 68 3.69 -12.56 -5.82
C GLY A 68 4.55 -13.77 -6.20
N PHE A 69 4.43 -14.24 -7.44
CA PHE A 69 5.21 -15.38 -7.93
C PHE A 69 6.66 -15.01 -8.25
N ALA A 70 6.91 -13.76 -8.67
CA ALA A 70 8.27 -13.25 -8.77
C ALA A 70 8.99 -13.25 -7.41
N ARG A 71 8.30 -12.88 -6.32
CA ARG A 71 8.84 -12.97 -4.95
C ARG A 71 9.11 -14.43 -4.54
N ASN A 72 8.21 -15.36 -4.87
CA ASN A 72 8.43 -16.78 -4.59
C ASN A 72 9.69 -17.30 -5.30
N TYR A 73 9.86 -16.92 -6.57
CA TYR A 73 11.06 -17.27 -7.32
C TYR A 73 12.35 -16.77 -6.65
N GLY A 74 12.29 -15.58 -6.04
CA GLY A 74 13.36 -15.03 -5.23
C GLY A 74 13.58 -15.79 -3.91
N PHE A 75 12.52 -16.15 -3.19
CA PHE A 75 12.61 -16.92 -1.94
C PHE A 75 13.29 -18.28 -2.14
N GLU A 76 13.02 -18.96 -3.25
CA GLU A 76 13.63 -20.28 -3.57
C GLU A 76 15.17 -20.19 -3.73
N ARG A 77 15.70 -19.00 -4.04
CA ARG A 77 17.13 -18.74 -4.29
C ARG A 77 17.83 -18.06 -3.13
N ALA A 78 17.06 -17.61 -2.17
CA ALA A 78 17.55 -16.90 -1.00
C ALA A 78 18.32 -17.79 -0.05
N LYS A 79 19.46 -17.31 0.44
CA LYS A 79 20.33 -18.01 1.39
C LYS A 79 20.16 -17.53 2.82
N GLY A 80 19.54 -16.35 3.04
CA GLY A 80 19.40 -15.69 4.32
C GLY A 80 18.57 -16.44 5.34
N ASP A 81 18.79 -16.14 6.60
CA ASP A 81 17.98 -16.62 7.73
C ASP A 81 16.64 -15.90 7.80
N TYR A 82 16.63 -14.68 7.27
CA TYR A 82 15.49 -13.77 7.29
C TYR A 82 15.35 -13.08 5.93
N PHE A 83 14.16 -13.05 5.38
CA PHE A 83 13.87 -12.46 4.08
C PHE A 83 13.24 -11.08 4.25
N ILE A 84 13.70 -10.13 3.45
CA ILE A 84 13.13 -8.78 3.37
C ILE A 84 12.55 -8.61 1.96
N VAL A 85 11.27 -8.36 1.87
CA VAL A 85 10.58 -8.09 0.61
C VAL A 85 10.45 -6.58 0.43
N PHE A 86 10.91 -6.08 -0.71
CA PHE A 86 10.77 -4.70 -1.12
C PHE A 86 10.08 -4.59 -2.47
N ASP A 87 9.24 -3.56 -2.65
CA ASP A 87 8.84 -3.14 -3.99
C ASP A 87 9.97 -2.33 -4.65
N SER A 88 10.09 -2.35 -5.97
CA SER A 88 11.18 -1.68 -6.70
C SER A 88 11.15 -0.15 -6.61
N ASP A 89 10.04 0.46 -6.15
CA ASP A 89 9.82 1.90 -6.09
C ASP A 89 9.99 2.50 -4.66
N ILE A 90 10.92 1.92 -3.89
CA ILE A 90 11.27 2.44 -2.56
C ILE A 90 12.70 2.98 -2.51
N ILE A 91 12.98 3.78 -1.48
CA ILE A 91 14.32 4.21 -1.07
C ILE A 91 14.50 3.79 0.39
N VAL A 92 15.58 3.07 0.68
CA VAL A 92 15.85 2.50 2.01
C VAL A 92 16.76 3.42 2.80
N PRO A 93 16.37 3.88 4.02
CA PRO A 93 17.25 4.65 4.90
C PRO A 93 18.51 3.87 5.30
N PRO A 94 19.69 4.53 5.50
CA PRO A 94 20.96 3.85 5.78
C PRO A 94 20.96 2.91 6.99
N ALA A 95 20.22 3.26 8.05
CA ALA A 95 20.13 2.47 9.28
C ALA A 95 19.03 1.38 9.26
N TYR A 96 18.39 1.12 8.12
CA TYR A 96 17.20 0.26 8.05
C TYR A 96 17.41 -1.13 8.66
N PHE A 97 18.46 -1.84 8.27
CA PHE A 97 18.73 -3.20 8.78
C PHE A 97 19.06 -3.21 10.29
N GLN A 98 19.72 -2.16 10.79
CA GLN A 98 19.94 -2.01 12.23
C GLN A 98 18.60 -1.87 12.97
N MET A 99 17.69 -1.02 12.47
CA MET A 99 16.35 -0.86 13.04
C MET A 99 15.54 -2.16 12.99
N VAL A 100 15.68 -2.94 11.92
CA VAL A 100 15.08 -4.28 11.83
C VAL A 100 15.63 -5.21 12.90
N MET A 101 16.96 -5.29 13.05
CA MET A 101 17.58 -6.16 14.07
C MET A 101 17.18 -5.78 15.48
N ASP A 102 17.17 -4.49 15.81
CA ASP A 102 16.75 -3.99 17.11
C ASP A 102 15.27 -4.30 17.40
N GLY A 103 14.40 -4.13 16.41
CA GLY A 103 12.99 -4.47 16.49
C GLY A 103 12.75 -5.98 16.69
N LEU A 104 13.46 -6.82 15.94
CA LEU A 104 13.38 -8.28 16.08
C LEU A 104 13.92 -8.76 17.43
N ALA A 105 15.01 -8.16 17.93
CA ALA A 105 15.55 -8.48 19.25
C ALA A 105 14.58 -8.12 20.37
N ARG A 106 13.88 -6.97 20.25
CA ARG A 106 12.90 -6.48 21.23
C ARG A 106 11.62 -7.30 21.24
N ASP A 107 11.03 -7.50 20.05
CA ASP A 107 9.64 -7.98 19.91
C ASP A 107 9.54 -9.44 19.45
N ARG A 108 10.61 -10.03 18.96
CA ARG A 108 10.75 -11.43 18.51
C ARG A 108 9.71 -11.83 17.46
N TRP A 109 9.42 -10.94 16.48
CA TRP A 109 8.51 -11.24 15.40
C TRP A 109 9.06 -12.30 14.43
N ASP A 110 8.23 -13.30 14.07
CA ASP A 110 8.52 -14.23 12.98
C ASP A 110 8.37 -13.56 11.62
N ALA A 111 7.45 -12.60 11.53
CA ALA A 111 7.30 -11.72 10.37
C ALA A 111 6.92 -10.29 10.81
N PHE A 112 7.36 -9.30 10.06
CA PHE A 112 7.05 -7.91 10.35
C PHE A 112 6.70 -7.11 9.09
N GLY A 113 6.09 -5.95 9.28
CA GLY A 113 6.04 -4.87 8.30
C GLY A 113 6.63 -3.60 8.87
N GLY A 114 7.21 -2.79 8.00
CA GLY A 114 7.63 -1.43 8.31
C GLY A 114 6.68 -0.40 7.67
N PRO A 115 6.56 0.81 8.25
CA PRO A 115 5.75 1.88 7.68
C PRO A 115 6.39 2.47 6.43
N ASP A 116 5.59 3.21 5.67
CA ASP A 116 6.07 4.02 4.55
C ASP A 116 6.05 5.52 4.89
N ALA A 117 6.99 6.26 4.31
CA ALA A 117 7.12 7.70 4.46
C ALA A 117 7.23 8.39 3.10
N ALA A 118 6.96 9.70 3.07
CA ALA A 118 7.22 10.54 1.91
C ALA A 118 8.65 11.08 1.97
N HIS A 119 9.44 10.87 0.92
CA HIS A 119 10.76 11.45 0.82
C HIS A 119 10.69 12.98 0.60
N PRO A 120 11.62 13.79 1.14
CA PRO A 120 11.62 15.25 0.94
C PRO A 120 11.59 15.68 -0.53
N SER A 121 12.22 14.93 -1.45
CA SER A 121 12.26 15.21 -2.88
C SER A 121 10.95 14.90 -3.63
N PHE A 122 9.95 14.29 -2.99
CA PHE A 122 8.69 13.96 -3.66
C PHE A 122 7.93 15.21 -4.08
N THR A 123 7.27 15.12 -5.25
CA THR A 123 6.45 16.21 -5.79
C THR A 123 5.27 16.55 -4.87
N PRO A 124 4.66 17.75 -4.99
CA PRO A 124 3.46 18.11 -4.22
C PRO A 124 2.32 17.10 -4.36
N ILE A 125 2.09 16.53 -5.56
CA ILE A 125 1.07 15.50 -5.79
C ILE A 125 1.41 14.21 -5.02
N GLN A 126 2.65 13.75 -5.07
CA GLN A 126 3.08 12.57 -4.32
C GLN A 126 2.96 12.76 -2.80
N LYS A 127 3.30 13.94 -2.29
CA LYS A 127 3.11 14.31 -0.87
C LYS A 127 1.64 14.33 -0.48
N ALA A 128 0.77 14.86 -1.34
CA ALA A 128 -0.67 14.89 -1.14
C ALA A 128 -1.28 13.47 -1.13
N ILE A 129 -0.87 12.61 -2.06
CA ILE A 129 -1.26 11.18 -2.08
C ILE A 129 -0.76 10.47 -0.82
N SER A 130 0.48 10.71 -0.39
CA SER A 130 1.01 10.16 0.85
C SER A 130 0.18 10.58 2.07
N TYR A 131 -0.19 11.88 2.15
CA TYR A 131 -1.09 12.36 3.18
C TYR A 131 -2.42 11.60 3.18
N SER A 132 -3.10 11.48 2.01
CA SER A 132 -4.40 10.81 1.95
C SER A 132 -4.31 9.33 2.33
N MET A 133 -3.20 8.66 2.03
CA MET A 133 -3.00 7.25 2.38
C MET A 133 -2.64 7.01 3.85
N THR A 134 -2.23 8.04 4.59
CA THR A 134 -1.80 7.93 6.00
C THR A 134 -2.68 8.73 6.96
N SER A 135 -3.63 9.52 6.46
CA SER A 135 -4.50 10.37 7.27
C SER A 135 -5.57 9.56 8.02
N PRO A 136 -5.86 9.90 9.29
CA PRO A 136 -6.98 9.31 10.02
C PRO A 136 -8.34 9.63 9.38
N PHE A 137 -8.44 10.74 8.64
CA PHE A 137 -9.68 11.15 7.98
C PHE A 137 -10.01 10.38 6.70
N THR A 138 -9.09 9.55 6.21
CA THR A 138 -9.28 8.77 4.97
C THR A 138 -9.13 7.28 5.20
N THR A 139 -8.00 6.84 5.79
CA THR A 139 -7.69 5.41 6.03
C THR A 139 -7.89 4.99 7.48
N GLY A 140 -8.35 5.90 8.35
CA GLY A 140 -8.49 5.64 9.79
C GLY A 140 -7.15 5.36 10.48
N GLY A 141 -6.03 5.82 9.88
CA GLY A 141 -4.70 5.60 10.45
C GLY A 141 -4.18 4.16 10.33
N ILE A 142 -4.80 3.32 9.49
CA ILE A 142 -4.37 1.93 9.25
C ILE A 142 -2.95 1.88 8.64
N ARG A 143 -2.55 2.94 7.91
CA ARG A 143 -1.22 3.08 7.33
C ARG A 143 -0.46 4.22 7.99
N GLY A 144 0.84 4.06 8.14
CA GLY A 144 1.73 5.12 8.65
C GLY A 144 1.60 5.44 10.13
N ASN A 145 0.84 4.69 10.91
CA ASN A 145 0.75 4.84 12.36
C ASN A 145 1.80 3.97 13.06
N LYS A 146 2.49 4.56 14.04
CA LYS A 146 3.40 3.84 14.93
C LYS A 146 2.68 2.87 15.89
N LYS A 147 1.36 3.02 16.04
CA LYS A 147 0.50 2.13 16.84
C LYS A 147 -0.57 1.55 15.93
N HIS A 148 -0.57 0.23 15.76
CA HIS A 148 -1.59 -0.48 15.02
C HIS A 148 -2.73 -0.88 15.96
N VAL A 149 -3.98 -0.71 15.51
CA VAL A 149 -5.16 -1.16 16.25
C VAL A 149 -5.71 -2.42 15.56
N GLY A 150 -5.66 -3.56 16.25
CA GLY A 150 -6.15 -4.84 15.75
C GLY A 150 -5.04 -5.73 15.18
N VAL A 151 -5.41 -6.72 14.35
CA VAL A 151 -4.47 -7.66 13.72
C VAL A 151 -3.68 -6.94 12.63
N PHE A 152 -2.34 -7.00 12.74
CA PHE A 152 -1.45 -6.34 11.79
C PHE A 152 -1.21 -7.23 10.57
N HIS A 153 -1.34 -6.65 9.38
CA HIS A 153 -1.05 -7.31 8.10
C HIS A 153 0.11 -6.58 7.40
N PRO A 154 1.33 -7.14 7.39
CA PRO A 154 2.47 -6.58 6.67
C PRO A 154 2.13 -6.34 5.19
N ARG A 155 2.67 -5.26 4.64
CA ARG A 155 2.54 -4.95 3.22
C ARG A 155 3.82 -5.29 2.49
N SER A 156 3.69 -5.89 1.33
CA SER A 156 4.82 -6.42 0.56
C SER A 156 5.84 -5.39 0.11
N PHE A 157 5.52 -4.08 0.16
CA PHE A 157 6.51 -3.05 -0.15
C PHE A 157 7.61 -2.93 0.91
N ASN A 158 7.37 -3.41 2.14
CA ASN A 158 8.31 -3.42 3.26
C ASN A 158 7.86 -4.50 4.27
N MET A 159 8.17 -5.74 3.94
CA MET A 159 7.79 -6.93 4.71
C MET A 159 9.03 -7.76 5.00
N GLY A 160 9.19 -8.18 6.25
CA GLY A 160 10.20 -9.15 6.64
C GLY A 160 9.56 -10.45 7.14
N LEU A 161 10.21 -11.58 6.89
CA LEU A 161 9.78 -12.90 7.39
C LEU A 161 10.97 -13.82 7.59
N SER A 162 10.91 -14.66 8.63
CA SER A 162 11.92 -15.69 8.89
C SER A 162 11.84 -16.82 7.85
N ARG A 163 12.94 -17.52 7.66
CA ARG A 163 12.96 -18.73 6.80
C ARG A 163 11.91 -19.75 7.24
N ALA A 164 11.68 -19.92 8.55
CA ALA A 164 10.66 -20.82 9.08
C ALA A 164 9.23 -20.47 8.60
N VAL A 165 8.92 -19.17 8.50
CA VAL A 165 7.64 -18.69 7.93
C VAL A 165 7.53 -19.12 6.46
N TYR A 166 8.57 -18.92 5.66
CA TYR A 166 8.58 -19.34 4.26
C TYR A 166 8.45 -20.86 4.12
N ASP A 167 9.23 -21.61 4.88
CA ASP A 167 9.22 -23.09 4.81
C ASP A 167 7.85 -23.68 5.14
N LYS A 168 7.12 -23.09 6.06
CA LYS A 168 5.77 -23.51 6.44
C LYS A 168 4.71 -23.04 5.44
N THR A 169 4.77 -21.79 4.99
CA THR A 169 3.70 -21.17 4.19
C THR A 169 3.91 -21.32 2.69
N LYS A 170 5.14 -21.59 2.24
CA LYS A 170 5.56 -21.64 0.83
C LYS A 170 5.31 -20.37 0.04
N GLY A 171 5.39 -19.20 0.72
CA GLY A 171 5.31 -17.88 0.09
C GLY A 171 3.90 -17.48 -0.36
N PHE A 172 3.84 -16.65 -1.39
CA PHE A 172 2.61 -16.06 -1.92
C PHE A 172 1.79 -17.06 -2.74
N LYS A 173 0.48 -17.13 -2.52
CA LYS A 173 -0.46 -17.95 -3.32
C LYS A 173 -1.19 -17.15 -4.39
N LEU A 174 -1.19 -15.83 -4.28
CA LEU A 174 -1.80 -14.93 -5.26
C LEU A 174 -0.73 -14.17 -6.04
N ALA A 175 -0.94 -14.05 -7.36
CA ALA A 175 0.04 -13.46 -8.28
C ALA A 175 0.17 -11.94 -8.14
N ARG A 176 -0.96 -11.21 -8.02
CA ARG A 176 -0.99 -9.74 -8.24
C ARG A 176 -1.82 -8.92 -7.28
N ARG A 177 -2.97 -9.37 -6.84
CA ARG A 177 -3.91 -8.54 -6.08
C ARG A 177 -4.19 -9.14 -4.72
N SER A 178 -3.95 -8.35 -3.67
CA SER A 178 -4.13 -8.74 -2.27
C SER A 178 -3.26 -9.92 -1.83
N GLU A 179 -2.19 -10.17 -2.55
CA GLU A 179 -1.23 -11.25 -2.29
C GLU A 179 -0.57 -11.09 -0.92
N ASP A 180 -0.30 -9.85 -0.53
CA ASP A 180 0.28 -9.50 0.77
C ASP A 180 -0.69 -9.79 1.94
N ILE A 181 -1.97 -9.42 1.77
CA ILE A 181 -2.99 -9.66 2.79
C ILE A 181 -3.26 -11.15 2.93
N GLU A 182 -3.46 -11.86 1.82
CA GLU A 182 -3.65 -13.32 1.79
C GLU A 182 -2.50 -14.03 2.50
N PHE A 183 -1.26 -13.66 2.15
CA PHE A 183 -0.08 -14.25 2.75
C PHE A 183 0.01 -13.99 4.26
N SER A 184 -0.27 -12.76 4.70
CA SER A 184 -0.23 -12.42 6.12
C SER A 184 -1.32 -13.15 6.93
N ILE A 185 -2.51 -13.36 6.38
CA ILE A 185 -3.56 -14.17 7.01
C ILE A 185 -3.06 -15.61 7.22
N ARG A 186 -2.38 -16.20 6.23
CA ARG A 186 -1.82 -17.56 6.37
C ARG A 186 -0.66 -17.63 7.36
N MET A 187 0.18 -16.59 7.45
CA MET A 187 1.23 -16.53 8.50
C MET A 187 0.59 -16.62 9.88
N LEU A 188 -0.39 -15.76 10.15
CA LEU A 188 -1.11 -15.72 11.43
C LEU A 188 -1.86 -17.03 11.72
N ALA A 189 -2.55 -17.60 10.72
CA ALA A 189 -3.26 -18.87 10.85
C ALA A 189 -2.30 -20.05 11.07
N SER A 190 -1.03 -19.93 10.69
CA SER A 190 0.02 -20.90 10.94
C SER A 190 0.68 -20.77 12.32
N GLY A 191 0.21 -19.83 13.14
CA GLY A 191 0.68 -19.61 14.51
C GLY A 191 1.91 -18.71 14.65
N PHE A 192 2.36 -18.05 13.56
CA PHE A 192 3.50 -17.15 13.62
C PHE A 192 3.15 -15.79 14.23
N SER A 193 4.10 -15.22 14.96
CA SER A 193 4.01 -13.87 15.50
C SER A 193 4.27 -12.85 14.39
N VAL A 194 3.30 -11.94 14.15
CA VAL A 194 3.38 -10.94 13.09
C VAL A 194 3.14 -9.55 13.64
N GLY A 195 4.08 -8.63 13.43
CA GLY A 195 3.99 -7.30 14.01
C GLY A 195 4.54 -6.17 13.17
N LEU A 196 4.49 -4.97 13.75
CA LEU A 196 5.01 -3.74 13.15
C LEU A 196 6.33 -3.38 13.82
N ILE A 197 7.37 -3.07 13.01
CA ILE A 197 8.59 -2.40 13.48
C ILE A 197 8.53 -0.95 12.99
N PRO A 198 8.09 -0.01 13.85
CA PRO A 198 7.83 1.37 13.42
C PRO A 198 9.08 2.12 12.94
N GLU A 199 10.25 1.73 13.43
CA GLU A 199 11.55 2.32 13.11
C GLU A 199 12.07 1.85 11.74
N ALA A 200 11.70 0.66 11.28
CA ALA A 200 12.08 0.08 9.99
C ALA A 200 11.21 0.64 8.84
N PHE A 201 11.22 1.96 8.68
CA PHE A 201 10.45 2.60 7.61
C PHE A 201 11.24 2.68 6.30
N VAL A 202 10.50 2.81 5.18
CA VAL A 202 11.06 3.08 3.85
C VAL A 202 10.37 4.30 3.22
N TYR A 203 11.07 5.00 2.32
CA TYR A 203 10.43 6.02 1.49
C TYR A 203 9.82 5.35 0.27
N HIS A 204 8.49 5.34 0.19
CA HIS A 204 7.78 4.68 -0.90
C HIS A 204 7.26 5.70 -1.91
N LYS A 205 7.74 5.63 -3.16
CA LYS A 205 7.32 6.52 -4.25
C LYS A 205 5.83 6.35 -4.51
N ARG A 206 5.11 7.44 -4.35
CA ARG A 206 3.68 7.48 -4.67
C ARG A 206 3.48 7.70 -6.16
N ARG A 207 2.29 7.38 -6.65
CA ARG A 207 1.89 7.67 -8.02
C ARG A 207 2.05 9.15 -8.32
N ALA A 208 2.52 9.48 -9.54
CA ALA A 208 2.82 10.85 -9.93
C ALA A 208 1.56 11.65 -10.34
N THR A 209 0.45 10.98 -10.64
CA THR A 209 -0.80 11.62 -11.08
C THR A 209 -2.03 11.06 -10.32
N PHE A 210 -3.08 11.88 -10.19
CA PHE A 210 -4.35 11.43 -9.61
C PHE A 210 -5.03 10.32 -10.44
N LYS A 211 -4.85 10.30 -11.77
CA LYS A 211 -5.36 9.21 -12.62
C LYS A 211 -4.74 7.86 -12.28
N GLN A 212 -3.41 7.83 -12.09
CA GLN A 212 -2.71 6.62 -11.65
C GLN A 212 -3.13 6.22 -10.24
N PHE A 213 -3.29 7.20 -9.34
CA PHE A 213 -3.74 6.97 -7.98
C PHE A 213 -5.17 6.44 -7.92
N PHE A 214 -6.09 6.96 -8.74
CA PHE A 214 -7.44 6.42 -8.89
C PHE A 214 -7.42 4.94 -9.30
N LYS A 215 -6.64 4.58 -10.32
CA LYS A 215 -6.50 3.18 -10.76
C LYS A 215 -5.99 2.28 -9.64
N GLN A 216 -4.98 2.73 -8.90
CA GLN A 216 -4.39 1.99 -7.79
C GLN A 216 -5.41 1.77 -6.65
N THR A 217 -6.12 2.80 -6.23
CA THR A 217 -7.07 2.69 -5.12
C THR A 217 -8.34 1.93 -5.51
N ASN A 218 -8.79 2.03 -6.76
CA ASN A 218 -9.85 1.18 -7.31
C ASN A 218 -9.44 -0.31 -7.28
N PHE A 219 -8.20 -0.61 -7.64
CA PHE A 219 -7.64 -1.96 -7.54
C PHE A 219 -7.64 -2.49 -6.10
N PHE A 220 -7.34 -1.63 -5.09
CA PHE A 220 -7.42 -2.00 -3.69
C PHE A 220 -8.85 -2.30 -3.23
N GLY A 221 -9.84 -1.52 -3.68
CA GLY A 221 -11.26 -1.79 -3.40
C GLY A 221 -11.70 -3.15 -3.94
N LYS A 222 -11.31 -3.49 -5.18
CA LYS A 222 -11.56 -4.82 -5.77
C LYS A 222 -10.88 -5.93 -4.97
N GLY A 223 -9.61 -5.72 -4.58
CA GLY A 223 -8.84 -6.68 -3.80
C GLY A 223 -9.46 -7.00 -2.44
N ARG A 224 -10.18 -6.06 -1.82
CA ARG A 224 -10.89 -6.33 -0.57
C ARG A 224 -12.00 -7.37 -0.75
N ILE A 225 -12.67 -7.38 -1.89
CA ILE A 225 -13.69 -8.39 -2.21
C ILE A 225 -13.05 -9.74 -2.55
N ASP A 226 -11.87 -9.77 -3.16
CA ASP A 226 -11.15 -11.02 -3.36
C ASP A 226 -10.78 -11.68 -2.03
N ILE A 227 -10.29 -10.87 -1.06
CA ILE A 227 -10.03 -11.35 0.31
C ILE A 227 -11.31 -11.83 0.99
N TYR A 228 -12.42 -11.10 0.86
CA TYR A 228 -13.71 -11.52 1.41
C TYR A 228 -14.15 -12.90 0.88
N ARG A 229 -13.92 -13.18 -0.40
CA ARG A 229 -14.27 -14.48 -1.00
C ARG A 229 -13.42 -15.63 -0.48
N LEU A 230 -12.17 -15.37 -0.11
CA LEU A 230 -11.25 -16.37 0.44
C LEU A 230 -11.39 -16.48 1.97
N PHE A 231 -11.61 -15.37 2.64
CA PHE A 231 -11.65 -15.24 4.09
C PHE A 231 -12.79 -14.28 4.49
N PRO A 232 -14.06 -14.77 4.55
CA PRO A 232 -15.22 -13.91 4.82
C PRO A 232 -15.15 -13.12 6.12
N GLN A 233 -14.51 -13.67 7.15
CA GLN A 233 -14.30 -13.05 8.46
C GLN A 233 -13.40 -11.82 8.43
N GLU A 234 -12.60 -11.64 7.37
CA GLU A 234 -11.71 -10.50 7.20
C GLU A 234 -12.40 -9.26 6.61
N LEU A 235 -13.66 -9.34 6.24
CA LEU A 235 -14.44 -8.19 5.83
C LEU A 235 -15.04 -7.49 7.05
N LYS A 236 -14.49 -6.33 7.39
CA LYS A 236 -14.96 -5.48 8.49
C LYS A 236 -15.80 -4.31 7.96
N PRO A 237 -16.77 -3.78 8.74
CA PRO A 237 -17.62 -2.65 8.32
C PRO A 237 -16.82 -1.43 7.82
N VAL A 238 -15.67 -1.14 8.42
CA VAL A 238 -14.78 -0.04 8.01
C VAL A 238 -14.35 -0.13 6.54
N HIS A 239 -14.29 -1.33 5.97
CA HIS A 239 -13.93 -1.52 4.55
C HIS A 239 -15.03 -1.04 3.60
N ALA A 240 -16.27 -0.94 4.05
CA ALA A 240 -17.40 -0.43 3.25
C ALA A 240 -17.54 1.10 3.32
N LEU A 241 -16.90 1.79 4.29
CA LEU A 241 -17.05 3.23 4.47
C LEU A 241 -16.76 4.06 3.21
N PRO A 242 -15.72 3.78 2.41
CA PRO A 242 -15.50 4.51 1.16
C PRO A 242 -16.63 4.31 0.15
N SER A 243 -17.30 3.15 0.17
CA SER A 243 -18.47 2.88 -0.68
C SER A 243 -19.69 3.66 -0.22
N VAL A 244 -19.93 3.72 1.10
CA VAL A 244 -20.99 4.55 1.71
C VAL A 244 -20.76 6.03 1.37
N PHE A 245 -19.53 6.51 1.49
CA PHE A 245 -19.16 7.88 1.11
C PHE A 245 -19.45 8.14 -0.38
N THR A 246 -19.07 7.22 -1.27
CA THR A 246 -19.30 7.36 -2.72
C THR A 246 -20.78 7.38 -3.07
N LEU A 247 -21.58 6.50 -2.46
CA LEU A 247 -23.04 6.50 -2.64
C LEU A 247 -23.69 7.76 -2.04
N GLY A 248 -23.20 8.20 -0.88
CA GLY A 248 -23.67 9.46 -0.25
C GLY A 248 -23.42 10.67 -1.13
N LEU A 249 -22.26 10.77 -1.79
CA LEU A 249 -21.98 11.81 -2.78
C LEU A 249 -22.92 11.75 -3.97
N LEU A 250 -23.23 10.56 -4.48
CA LEU A 250 -24.17 10.38 -5.58
C LEU A 250 -25.58 10.83 -5.18
N VAL A 251 -26.05 10.40 -4.01
CA VAL A 251 -27.35 10.82 -3.47
C VAL A 251 -27.41 12.34 -3.28
N LEU A 252 -26.38 12.93 -2.70
CA LEU A 252 -26.31 14.37 -2.50
C LEU A 252 -26.32 15.14 -3.84
N LEU A 253 -25.64 14.64 -4.86
CA LEU A 253 -25.69 15.19 -6.21
C LEU A 253 -27.12 15.15 -6.76
N LEU A 254 -27.81 14.01 -6.65
CA LEU A 254 -29.20 13.86 -7.11
C LEU A 254 -30.16 14.77 -6.37
N LEU A 255 -29.98 14.93 -5.05
CA LEU A 255 -30.77 15.87 -4.24
C LEU A 255 -30.54 17.32 -4.69
N ASN A 256 -29.30 17.75 -4.91
CA ASN A 256 -29.01 19.09 -5.44
C ASN A 256 -29.61 19.29 -6.84
N LEU A 257 -29.53 18.29 -7.73
CA LEU A 257 -30.16 18.35 -9.05
C LEU A 257 -31.66 18.43 -8.96
N SER A 258 -32.31 17.70 -8.04
CA SER A 258 -33.79 17.77 -7.87
C SER A 258 -34.22 19.16 -7.44
N LEU A 259 -33.50 19.87 -6.58
CA LEU A 259 -33.81 21.25 -6.19
C LEU A 259 -33.64 22.26 -7.34
N CYS A 260 -32.76 21.95 -8.30
CA CYS A 260 -32.60 22.82 -9.50
C CYS A 260 -33.65 22.57 -10.58
N LEU A 261 -34.22 21.34 -10.64
CA LEU A 261 -35.11 20.95 -11.74
C LEU A 261 -36.61 21.02 -11.40
N PHE A 262 -36.96 20.99 -10.13
CA PHE A 262 -38.37 20.93 -9.68
C PHE A 262 -38.69 22.09 -8.73
N ASP A 263 -39.59 22.98 -9.15
CA ASP A 263 -40.15 23.98 -8.27
C ASP A 263 -41.12 23.31 -7.27
N GLY A 264 -41.01 23.67 -5.97
CA GLY A 264 -41.87 23.14 -4.92
C GLY A 264 -41.38 21.83 -4.27
N ALA A 265 -40.06 21.59 -4.26
CA ALA A 265 -39.50 20.50 -3.48
C ALA A 265 -39.94 20.56 -2.00
N TRP A 266 -40.18 19.40 -1.39
CA TRP A 266 -40.65 19.33 -0.01
C TRP A 266 -39.59 19.88 0.95
N SER A 267 -40.01 20.58 2.01
CA SER A 267 -39.11 21.16 3.02
C SER A 267 -38.07 20.15 3.57
N PHE A 268 -38.46 18.87 3.60
CA PHE A 268 -37.57 17.77 4.00
C PHE A 268 -36.40 17.57 3.01
N VAL A 269 -36.64 17.70 1.69
CA VAL A 269 -35.57 17.59 0.67
C VAL A 269 -34.57 18.74 0.80
N TYR A 270 -35.08 19.97 1.03
CA TYR A 270 -34.19 21.12 1.31
C TYR A 270 -33.35 20.90 2.55
N LEU A 271 -33.93 20.41 3.66
CA LEU A 271 -33.24 20.14 4.90
C LEU A 271 -32.12 19.06 4.70
N LEU A 272 -32.47 17.95 4.06
CA LEU A 272 -31.48 16.88 3.77
C LEU A 272 -30.32 17.36 2.90
N THR A 273 -30.64 18.12 1.85
CA THR A 273 -29.65 18.68 0.93
C THR A 273 -28.73 19.66 1.66
N PHE A 274 -29.29 20.56 2.47
CA PHE A 274 -28.55 21.51 3.28
C PHE A 274 -27.61 20.79 4.27
N MET A 275 -28.13 19.83 5.03
CA MET A 275 -27.35 19.05 5.99
C MET A 275 -26.21 18.27 5.30
N GLY A 276 -26.50 17.63 4.16
CA GLY A 276 -25.50 16.89 3.38
C GLY A 276 -24.37 17.79 2.87
N ASN A 277 -24.72 18.96 2.31
CA ASN A 277 -23.73 19.93 1.84
C ASN A 277 -22.92 20.53 3.01
N ALA A 278 -23.55 20.82 4.15
CA ALA A 278 -22.86 21.30 5.35
C ALA A 278 -21.87 20.28 5.90
N MET A 279 -22.26 19.01 5.99
CA MET A 279 -21.37 17.91 6.42
C MET A 279 -20.20 17.73 5.46
N LEU A 280 -20.44 17.74 4.15
CA LEU A 280 -19.41 17.61 3.14
C LEU A 280 -18.41 18.78 3.18
N SER A 281 -18.93 20.01 3.34
CA SER A 281 -18.11 21.22 3.49
C SER A 281 -17.26 21.16 4.76
N LEU A 282 -17.83 20.77 5.89
CA LEU A 282 -17.11 20.59 7.15
C LEU A 282 -15.98 19.55 7.00
N TYR A 283 -16.27 18.40 6.40
CA TYR A 283 -15.28 17.36 6.14
C TYR A 283 -14.13 17.88 5.25
N THR A 284 -14.47 18.62 4.18
CA THR A 284 -13.48 19.22 3.27
C THR A 284 -12.59 20.22 3.98
N VAL A 285 -13.16 21.10 4.82
CA VAL A 285 -12.39 22.07 5.61
C VAL A 285 -11.49 21.38 6.63
N LEU A 286 -11.98 20.37 7.33
CA LEU A 286 -11.18 19.59 8.27
C LEU A 286 -9.99 18.90 7.58
N LEU A 287 -10.22 18.28 6.42
CA LEU A 287 -9.15 17.71 5.60
C LEU A 287 -8.11 18.75 5.21
N LEU A 288 -8.56 19.89 4.67
CA LEU A 288 -7.68 20.98 4.22
C LEU A 288 -6.82 21.49 5.36
N VAL A 289 -7.45 21.87 6.47
CA VAL A 289 -6.76 22.43 7.64
C VAL A 289 -5.74 21.42 8.18
N HIS A 290 -6.16 20.19 8.45
CA HIS A 290 -5.25 19.15 8.95
C HIS A 290 -4.10 18.86 7.98
N ALA A 291 -4.37 18.82 6.66
CA ALA A 291 -3.34 18.60 5.64
C ALA A 291 -2.33 19.75 5.59
N CYS A 292 -2.80 21.01 5.62
CA CYS A 292 -1.93 22.20 5.67
C CYS A 292 -1.01 22.20 6.91
N PHE A 293 -1.57 21.89 8.08
CA PHE A 293 -0.76 21.79 9.30
C PHE A 293 0.27 20.66 9.24
N LYS A 294 -0.14 19.46 8.79
CA LYS A 294 0.74 18.28 8.74
C LYS A 294 1.84 18.42 7.69
N THR A 295 1.55 19.02 6.54
CA THR A 295 2.49 19.12 5.42
C THR A 295 3.25 20.45 5.40
N LYS A 296 2.86 21.42 6.22
CA LYS A 296 3.38 22.80 6.26
C LYS A 296 3.34 23.49 4.88
N SER A 297 2.34 23.17 4.05
CA SER A 297 2.20 23.67 2.69
C SER A 297 0.73 23.79 2.30
N MET A 298 0.29 24.98 1.91
CA MET A 298 -1.06 25.22 1.40
C MET A 298 -1.31 24.47 0.08
N VAL A 299 -0.33 24.46 -0.82
CA VAL A 299 -0.43 23.75 -2.11
C VAL A 299 -0.64 22.24 -1.88
N VAL A 300 0.17 21.62 -1.03
CA VAL A 300 0.00 20.22 -0.68
C VAL A 300 -1.31 19.99 0.06
N GLY A 301 -1.75 20.92 0.91
CA GLY A 301 -3.04 20.86 1.60
C GLY A 301 -4.22 20.76 0.64
N VAL A 302 -4.31 21.67 -0.33
CA VAL A 302 -5.37 21.65 -1.37
C VAL A 302 -5.31 20.37 -2.20
N LEU A 303 -4.14 19.97 -2.67
CA LEU A 303 -3.96 18.72 -3.41
C LEU A 303 -4.31 17.50 -2.57
N SER A 304 -4.15 17.55 -1.25
CA SER A 304 -4.52 16.46 -0.32
C SER A 304 -6.03 16.26 -0.22
N VAL A 305 -6.82 17.33 -0.34
CA VAL A 305 -8.28 17.22 -0.45
C VAL A 305 -8.65 16.45 -1.73
N VAL A 306 -8.07 16.84 -2.87
CA VAL A 306 -8.28 16.12 -4.15
C VAL A 306 -7.87 14.66 -4.04
N ALA A 307 -6.71 14.39 -3.42
CA ALA A 307 -6.22 13.02 -3.21
C ALA A 307 -7.18 12.21 -2.32
N ALA A 308 -7.72 12.79 -1.24
CA ALA A 308 -8.64 12.12 -0.32
C ALA A 308 -9.95 11.73 -1.02
N TYR A 309 -10.54 12.64 -1.78
CA TYR A 309 -11.74 12.34 -2.56
C TYR A 309 -11.47 11.29 -3.65
N THR A 310 -10.35 11.43 -4.37
CA THR A 310 -9.91 10.43 -5.35
C THR A 310 -9.81 9.05 -4.71
N GLN A 311 -9.21 8.94 -3.53
CA GLN A 311 -9.04 7.68 -2.82
C GLN A 311 -10.38 7.07 -2.41
N LEU A 312 -11.25 7.84 -1.77
CA LEU A 312 -12.53 7.35 -1.27
C LEU A 312 -13.44 6.90 -2.42
N ILE A 313 -13.57 7.72 -3.48
CA ILE A 313 -14.40 7.40 -4.64
C ILE A 313 -13.84 6.20 -5.42
N ALA A 314 -12.53 6.18 -5.67
CA ALA A 314 -11.90 5.09 -6.42
C ALA A 314 -11.99 3.75 -5.68
N TYR A 315 -11.70 3.74 -4.37
CA TYR A 315 -11.85 2.53 -3.57
C TYR A 315 -13.32 2.10 -3.50
N GLY A 316 -14.24 3.04 -3.21
CA GLY A 316 -15.68 2.77 -3.10
C GLY A 316 -16.25 2.17 -4.38
N THR A 317 -15.95 2.75 -5.54
CA THR A 317 -16.39 2.22 -6.85
C THR A 317 -15.79 0.86 -7.16
N GLY A 318 -14.49 0.65 -6.82
CA GLY A 318 -13.82 -0.65 -6.99
C GLY A 318 -14.46 -1.74 -6.13
N PHE A 319 -14.73 -1.43 -4.86
CA PHE A 319 -15.40 -2.33 -3.91
C PHE A 319 -16.80 -2.70 -4.37
N LEU A 320 -17.67 -1.68 -4.65
CA LEU A 320 -19.05 -1.90 -5.09
C LEU A 320 -19.12 -2.69 -6.39
N GLY A 321 -18.36 -2.29 -7.41
CA GLY A 321 -18.35 -3.00 -8.69
C GLY A 321 -17.90 -4.45 -8.58
N SER A 322 -16.89 -4.72 -7.74
CA SER A 322 -16.44 -6.10 -7.49
C SER A 322 -17.43 -6.89 -6.64
N TYR A 323 -18.08 -6.27 -5.65
CA TYR A 323 -19.09 -6.91 -4.82
C TYR A 323 -20.31 -7.33 -5.65
N VAL A 324 -20.84 -6.41 -6.44
CA VAL A 324 -21.98 -6.72 -7.34
C VAL A 324 -21.60 -7.84 -8.30
N LYS A 325 -20.45 -7.73 -8.98
CA LYS A 325 -20.05 -8.72 -9.98
C LYS A 325 -19.79 -10.10 -9.39
N ASN A 326 -18.99 -10.17 -8.31
CA ASN A 326 -18.41 -11.43 -7.85
C ASN A 326 -19.18 -12.06 -6.67
N VAL A 327 -20.04 -11.30 -5.99
CA VAL A 327 -20.82 -11.80 -4.84
C VAL A 327 -22.30 -11.89 -5.17
N LEU A 328 -22.91 -10.80 -5.68
CA LEU A 328 -24.35 -10.79 -5.99
C LEU A 328 -24.65 -11.55 -7.29
N LEU A 329 -23.93 -11.26 -8.36
CA LEU A 329 -24.17 -11.89 -9.67
C LEU A 329 -23.40 -13.22 -9.87
N LYS A 330 -22.50 -13.58 -8.94
CA LYS A 330 -21.70 -14.81 -8.95
C LYS A 330 -21.01 -15.08 -10.30
N LYS A 331 -20.56 -14.01 -11.00
CA LYS A 331 -19.86 -14.09 -12.29
C LYS A 331 -18.36 -14.17 -12.12
#